data_b2b84b863659d9d9f0d51e0bff89609f
#
_entry.id   b2b84b863659d9d9f0d51e0bff89609f
#
_cell.length_a   1.000
_cell.length_b   1.000
_cell.length_c   1.000
_cell.angle_alpha   90.00
_cell.angle_beta   90.00
_cell.angle_gamma   90.00
#
_symmetry.space_group_name_H-M   'P 1'
#
loop_
_entity.id
_entity.type
_entity.pdbx_description
1 polymer ?
#
loop_
_entity_poly.entity_id
_entity_poly.type
_entity_poly.pdbx_seq_one_letter_code
_entity_poly.pdbx_strand_id
1 'polypeptide(L)'
;MATGDYFCFMDHVDLLTEDAIYQFAVSINEEPLADILYSDEDKITNKGRFVQPNFKPQWSPDTFLSRNYLGHFVGLKKSIIDQIDGFRLGFEGSQDYDLLLRATEKATCIKRIPKILYHWRMHEQSTAMNEDAKDYAFLSGVKALDETFQRRGIDAKATLQKGKPGFYRIQYALKSEPKVSIIIPTYNNAAVLTTCINSIFERTLYKNFEIVLINNNSTEEALFECIKKWQAAYGDQFRLL
;
A
#
# COMPACT_ATOMS: atom_id res chain seq x y z
N MET A 1 -16.63 1.48 -29.81
CA MET A 1 -16.00 2.23 -28.70
C MET A 1 -17.05 2.33 -27.61
N ALA A 2 -16.69 2.08 -26.34
CA ALA A 2 -17.66 2.17 -25.23
C ALA A 2 -18.11 3.64 -25.02
N THR A 3 -19.40 3.84 -24.66
CA THR A 3 -20.04 5.18 -24.61
C THR A 3 -20.49 5.59 -23.21
N GLY A 4 -20.27 4.75 -22.19
CA GLY A 4 -20.67 5.03 -20.81
C GLY A 4 -19.88 6.16 -20.17
N ASP A 5 -20.42 6.77 -19.11
CA ASP A 5 -19.75 7.81 -18.32
C ASP A 5 -18.64 7.25 -17.42
N TYR A 6 -18.77 5.98 -17.03
CA TYR A 6 -17.78 5.22 -16.28
C TYR A 6 -17.45 3.89 -16.98
N PHE A 7 -16.20 3.49 -16.94
CA PHE A 7 -15.72 2.23 -17.47
C PHE A 7 -15.29 1.33 -16.32
N CYS A 8 -15.85 0.12 -16.29
CA CYS A 8 -15.48 -0.91 -15.34
C CYS A 8 -14.84 -2.07 -16.10
N PHE A 9 -13.71 -2.54 -15.63
CA PHE A 9 -12.98 -3.66 -16.24
C PHE A 9 -13.23 -4.93 -15.43
N MET A 10 -13.46 -6.03 -16.13
CA MET A 10 -13.78 -7.31 -15.55
C MET A 10 -13.11 -8.44 -16.35
N ASP A 11 -12.55 -9.41 -15.66
CA ASP A 11 -12.02 -10.60 -16.30
C ASP A 11 -13.18 -11.52 -16.74
N HIS A 12 -13.02 -12.14 -17.90
CA HIS A 12 -14.11 -12.88 -18.57
C HIS A 12 -14.56 -14.15 -17.83
N VAL A 13 -13.80 -14.60 -16.82
CA VAL A 13 -14.11 -15.79 -16.02
C VAL A 13 -14.72 -15.48 -14.66
N ASP A 14 -14.71 -14.21 -14.26
CA ASP A 14 -15.11 -13.75 -12.92
C ASP A 14 -16.60 -13.43 -12.85
N LEU A 15 -17.09 -13.14 -11.66
CA LEU A 15 -18.49 -12.82 -11.40
C LEU A 15 -18.65 -11.49 -10.66
N LEU A 16 -19.74 -10.78 -10.96
CA LEU A 16 -20.23 -9.69 -10.15
C LEU A 16 -21.36 -10.16 -9.23
N THR A 17 -21.57 -9.46 -8.11
CA THR A 17 -22.83 -9.60 -7.38
C THR A 17 -23.98 -9.03 -8.20
N GLU A 18 -25.20 -9.51 -7.95
CA GLU A 18 -26.40 -9.06 -8.69
C GLU A 18 -26.64 -7.54 -8.57
N ASP A 19 -26.21 -6.96 -7.46
CA ASP A 19 -26.38 -5.53 -7.16
C ASP A 19 -25.13 -4.67 -7.46
N ALA A 20 -24.05 -5.24 -8.00
CA ALA A 20 -22.78 -4.53 -8.17
C ALA A 20 -22.92 -3.20 -8.93
N ILE A 21 -23.58 -3.21 -10.08
CA ILE A 21 -23.78 -2.02 -10.90
C ILE A 21 -24.69 -1.01 -10.20
N TYR A 22 -25.70 -1.49 -9.48
CA TYR A 22 -26.57 -0.63 -8.67
C TYR A 22 -25.80 0.09 -7.57
N GLN A 23 -24.91 -0.61 -6.85
CA GLN A 23 -24.06 -0.03 -5.80
C GLN A 23 -23.08 1.02 -6.36
N PHE A 24 -22.55 0.79 -7.56
CA PHE A 24 -21.76 1.80 -8.26
C PHE A 24 -22.59 3.04 -8.58
N ALA A 25 -23.79 2.87 -9.14
CA ALA A 25 -24.67 3.99 -9.45
C ALA A 25 -25.08 4.78 -8.21
N VAL A 26 -25.41 4.10 -7.11
CA VAL A 26 -25.69 4.74 -5.81
C VAL A 26 -24.48 5.56 -5.36
N SER A 27 -23.28 4.97 -5.39
CA SER A 27 -22.07 5.65 -4.95
C SER A 27 -21.69 6.86 -5.80
N ILE A 28 -21.96 6.81 -7.11
CA ILE A 28 -21.78 7.95 -8.02
C ILE A 28 -22.80 9.07 -7.70
N ASN A 29 -24.05 8.71 -7.38
CA ASN A 29 -25.08 9.70 -7.02
C ASN A 29 -24.77 10.37 -5.66
N GLU A 30 -24.22 9.62 -4.70
CA GLU A 30 -23.77 10.18 -3.41
C GLU A 30 -22.53 11.06 -3.55
N GLU A 31 -21.62 10.75 -4.48
CA GLU A 31 -20.38 11.46 -4.72
C GLU A 31 -20.18 11.69 -6.22
N PRO A 32 -20.87 12.69 -6.81
CA PRO A 32 -20.81 12.96 -8.26
C PRO A 32 -19.42 13.37 -8.76
N LEU A 33 -18.53 13.75 -7.85
CA LEU A 33 -17.14 14.11 -8.17
C LEU A 33 -16.20 12.90 -8.17
N ALA A 34 -16.68 11.70 -7.85
CA ALA A 34 -15.84 10.51 -7.85
C ALA A 34 -15.26 10.25 -9.25
N ASP A 35 -13.95 10.25 -9.35
CA ASP A 35 -13.22 9.94 -10.59
C ASP A 35 -12.89 8.45 -10.68
N ILE A 36 -12.65 7.81 -9.53
CA ILE A 36 -12.36 6.39 -9.40
C ILE A 36 -13.21 5.83 -8.25
N LEU A 37 -13.88 4.70 -8.51
CA LEU A 37 -14.59 3.92 -7.49
C LEU A 37 -14.00 2.51 -7.46
N TYR A 38 -13.90 1.92 -6.29
CA TYR A 38 -13.48 0.52 -6.14
C TYR A 38 -14.23 -0.16 -5.00
N SER A 39 -14.47 -1.45 -5.17
CA SER A 39 -15.18 -2.27 -4.18
C SER A 39 -14.25 -3.28 -3.51
N ASP A 40 -14.72 -3.88 -2.43
CA ASP A 40 -14.14 -5.10 -1.88
C ASP A 40 -14.39 -6.28 -2.83
N GLU A 41 -13.63 -7.35 -2.65
CA GLU A 41 -13.70 -8.54 -3.47
C GLU A 41 -13.53 -9.80 -2.60
N ASP A 42 -13.92 -10.94 -3.14
CA ASP A 42 -13.55 -12.25 -2.60
C ASP A 42 -13.16 -13.21 -3.72
N LYS A 43 -13.01 -14.47 -3.40
CA LYS A 43 -12.74 -15.50 -4.39
C LYS A 43 -13.87 -16.51 -4.43
N ILE A 44 -14.15 -17.01 -5.64
CA ILE A 44 -15.09 -18.12 -5.86
C ILE A 44 -14.34 -19.36 -6.29
N THR A 45 -14.55 -20.47 -5.58
CA THR A 45 -13.96 -21.77 -5.92
C THR A 45 -14.68 -22.41 -7.10
N ASN A 46 -14.08 -23.44 -7.73
CA ASN A 46 -14.72 -24.25 -8.77
C ASN A 46 -16.02 -24.95 -8.31
N LYS A 47 -16.24 -25.06 -6.99
CA LYS A 47 -17.46 -25.61 -6.38
C LYS A 47 -18.50 -24.51 -6.03
N GLY A 48 -18.29 -23.27 -6.48
CA GLY A 48 -19.20 -22.16 -6.24
C GLY A 48 -19.19 -21.60 -4.80
N ARG A 49 -18.16 -21.89 -4.00
CA ARG A 49 -18.05 -21.36 -2.64
C ARG A 49 -17.27 -20.05 -2.65
N PHE A 50 -17.80 -19.03 -1.97
CA PHE A 50 -17.11 -17.77 -1.73
C PHE A 50 -16.14 -17.93 -0.54
N VAL A 51 -14.89 -17.50 -0.74
CA VAL A 51 -13.78 -17.67 0.21
C VAL A 51 -12.83 -16.49 0.15
N GLN A 52 -12.00 -16.33 1.17
CA GLN A 52 -10.92 -15.34 1.22
C GLN A 52 -11.39 -13.91 0.91
N PRO A 53 -12.34 -13.34 1.68
CA PRO A 53 -12.76 -11.96 1.50
C PRO A 53 -11.57 -11.00 1.68
N ASN A 54 -11.45 -10.03 0.79
CA ASN A 54 -10.46 -8.97 0.81
C ASN A 54 -11.15 -7.62 1.02
N PHE A 55 -11.16 -7.17 2.27
CA PHE A 55 -11.67 -5.86 2.66
C PHE A 55 -10.57 -4.81 2.46
N LYS A 56 -10.78 -3.95 1.48
CA LYS A 56 -9.79 -2.94 1.08
C LYS A 56 -9.83 -1.73 2.01
N PRO A 57 -8.70 -1.05 2.24
CA PRO A 57 -8.70 0.20 3.01
C PRO A 57 -9.40 1.31 2.23
N GLN A 58 -9.68 2.45 2.90
CA GLN A 58 -9.91 3.72 2.23
C GLN A 58 -8.70 4.06 1.34
N TRP A 59 -8.87 5.01 0.40
CA TRP A 59 -7.78 5.38 -0.49
C TRP A 59 -6.50 5.67 0.30
N SER A 60 -5.47 4.90 0.02
CA SER A 60 -4.17 4.95 0.66
C SER A 60 -3.09 4.91 -0.43
N PRO A 61 -2.56 6.07 -0.84
CA PRO A 61 -1.61 6.17 -1.95
C PRO A 61 -0.32 5.38 -1.71
N ASP A 62 0.24 5.40 -0.50
CA ASP A 62 1.47 4.66 -0.20
C ASP A 62 1.24 3.14 -0.21
N THR A 63 0.09 2.67 0.28
CA THR A 63 -0.29 1.27 0.17
C THR A 63 -0.46 0.87 -1.29
N PHE A 64 -1.03 1.76 -2.11
CA PHE A 64 -1.22 1.50 -3.54
C PHE A 64 0.11 1.42 -4.30
N LEU A 65 1.10 2.23 -3.95
CA LEU A 65 2.46 2.12 -4.50
C LEU A 65 3.16 0.82 -4.09
N SER A 66 2.79 0.24 -2.93
CA SER A 66 3.39 -1.02 -2.47
C SER A 66 2.73 -2.27 -3.05
N ARG A 67 1.50 -2.17 -3.55
CA ARG A 67 0.74 -3.25 -4.21
C ARG A 67 -0.51 -2.70 -4.89
N ASN A 68 -0.93 -3.30 -5.99
CA ASN A 68 -2.24 -3.01 -6.57
C ASN A 68 -3.36 -3.59 -5.69
N TYR A 69 -3.71 -2.90 -4.59
CA TYR A 69 -4.80 -3.36 -3.72
C TYR A 69 -6.19 -2.99 -4.23
N LEU A 70 -6.29 -2.08 -5.20
CA LEU A 70 -7.59 -1.74 -5.81
C LEU A 70 -8.19 -2.95 -6.54
N GLY A 71 -7.33 -3.76 -7.18
CA GLY A 71 -7.70 -5.02 -7.81
C GLY A 71 -8.95 -4.91 -8.67
N HIS A 72 -9.95 -5.70 -8.36
CA HIS A 72 -11.28 -5.69 -8.94
C HIS A 72 -12.33 -5.45 -7.85
N PHE A 73 -13.48 -4.84 -8.06
CA PHE A 73 -14.01 -4.24 -9.24
C PHE A 73 -13.73 -2.72 -9.18
N VAL A 74 -13.16 -2.15 -10.24
CA VAL A 74 -12.81 -0.72 -10.30
C VAL A 74 -13.56 -0.06 -11.44
N GLY A 75 -14.14 1.09 -11.16
CA GLY A 75 -14.79 1.97 -12.14
C GLY A 75 -14.00 3.27 -12.29
N LEU A 76 -13.66 3.63 -13.52
CA LEU A 76 -12.97 4.85 -13.90
C LEU A 76 -13.91 5.77 -14.69
N LYS A 77 -13.98 7.03 -14.31
CA LYS A 77 -14.72 8.03 -15.06
C LYS A 77 -14.15 8.18 -16.47
N LYS A 78 -15.02 8.28 -17.47
CA LYS A 78 -14.59 8.39 -18.87
C LYS A 78 -13.55 9.49 -19.10
N SER A 79 -13.74 10.65 -18.48
CA SER A 79 -12.81 11.78 -18.59
C SER A 79 -11.40 11.47 -18.10
N ILE A 80 -11.23 10.57 -17.11
CA ILE A 80 -9.92 10.10 -16.66
C ILE A 80 -9.30 9.19 -17.71
N ILE A 81 -10.06 8.24 -18.27
CA ILE A 81 -9.59 7.33 -19.32
C ILE A 81 -9.12 8.13 -20.55
N ASP A 82 -9.91 9.14 -20.95
CA ASP A 82 -9.57 10.00 -22.10
C ASP A 82 -8.25 10.79 -21.85
N GLN A 83 -8.00 11.22 -20.62
CA GLN A 83 -6.77 11.95 -20.26
C GLN A 83 -5.51 11.07 -20.26
N ILE A 84 -5.65 9.78 -20.02
CA ILE A 84 -4.50 8.85 -19.92
C ILE A 84 -4.36 7.94 -21.13
N ASP A 85 -5.22 8.10 -22.15
CA ASP A 85 -5.25 7.32 -23.38
C ASP A 85 -5.38 5.80 -23.16
N GLY A 86 -6.16 5.40 -22.12
CA GLY A 86 -6.50 4.01 -21.83
C GLY A 86 -5.30 3.11 -21.50
N PHE A 87 -5.38 1.84 -21.92
CA PHE A 87 -4.30 0.86 -21.78
C PHE A 87 -3.15 1.14 -22.75
N ARG A 88 -1.95 0.76 -22.37
CA ARG A 88 -0.76 0.86 -23.22
C ARG A 88 0.00 -0.47 -23.27
N LEU A 89 0.72 -0.68 -24.35
CA LEU A 89 1.54 -1.87 -24.58
C LEU A 89 2.82 -1.86 -23.72
N GLY A 90 3.36 -3.04 -23.43
CA GLY A 90 4.60 -3.22 -22.68
C GLY A 90 4.44 -3.26 -21.16
N PHE A 91 3.19 -3.48 -20.69
CA PHE A 91 2.82 -3.69 -19.28
C PHE A 91 1.99 -4.96 -19.09
N GLU A 92 2.07 -5.89 -20.00
CA GLU A 92 1.35 -7.15 -19.96
C GLU A 92 1.57 -7.85 -18.61
N GLY A 93 0.49 -8.38 -18.02
CA GLY A 93 0.47 -8.96 -16.68
C GLY A 93 0.37 -7.96 -15.52
N SER A 94 0.62 -6.65 -15.76
CA SER A 94 0.36 -5.53 -14.83
C SER A 94 -0.27 -4.33 -15.53
N GLN A 95 -0.98 -4.58 -16.64
CA GLN A 95 -1.63 -3.53 -17.44
C GLN A 95 -2.70 -2.76 -16.67
N ASP A 96 -3.41 -3.43 -15.79
CA ASP A 96 -4.39 -2.86 -14.88
C ASP A 96 -3.72 -1.94 -13.84
N TYR A 97 -2.60 -2.37 -13.29
CA TYR A 97 -1.83 -1.57 -12.33
C TYR A 97 -1.26 -0.32 -12.99
N ASP A 98 -0.68 -0.43 -14.20
CA ASP A 98 -0.22 0.73 -14.96
C ASP A 98 -1.35 1.72 -15.26
N LEU A 99 -2.52 1.22 -15.71
CA LEU A 99 -3.70 2.04 -15.96
C LEU A 99 -4.12 2.80 -14.70
N LEU A 100 -4.24 2.09 -13.58
CA LEU A 100 -4.67 2.66 -12.30
C LEU A 100 -3.64 3.65 -11.72
N LEU A 101 -2.34 3.39 -11.84
CA LEU A 101 -1.31 4.34 -11.44
C LEU A 101 -1.45 5.66 -12.19
N ARG A 102 -1.61 5.62 -13.52
CA ARG A 102 -1.83 6.84 -14.36
C ARG A 102 -3.17 7.50 -14.05
N ALA A 103 -4.23 6.73 -13.82
CA ALA A 103 -5.55 7.25 -13.46
C ALA A 103 -5.51 8.00 -12.12
N THR A 104 -4.82 7.45 -11.11
CA THR A 104 -4.68 8.11 -9.80
C THR A 104 -3.85 9.39 -9.82
N GLU A 105 -3.05 9.61 -10.86
CA GLU A 105 -2.33 10.88 -11.07
C GLU A 105 -3.25 12.02 -11.54
N LYS A 106 -4.40 11.67 -12.14
CA LYS A 106 -5.38 12.61 -12.67
C LYS A 106 -6.62 12.75 -11.80
N ALA A 107 -6.93 11.70 -11.03
CA ALA A 107 -8.11 11.67 -10.18
C ALA A 107 -7.97 12.62 -8.98
N THR A 108 -9.06 13.33 -8.69
CA THR A 108 -9.18 14.19 -7.50
C THR A 108 -10.01 13.54 -6.41
N CYS A 109 -10.93 12.66 -6.78
CA CYS A 109 -11.79 11.94 -5.85
C CYS A 109 -11.77 10.43 -6.12
N ILE A 110 -11.27 9.67 -5.15
CA ILE A 110 -11.20 8.21 -5.20
C ILE A 110 -12.03 7.65 -4.05
N LYS A 111 -13.13 6.96 -4.39
CA LYS A 111 -14.11 6.47 -3.41
C LYS A 111 -14.12 4.96 -3.31
N ARG A 112 -14.07 4.44 -2.09
CA ARG A 112 -14.28 3.02 -1.79
C ARG A 112 -15.78 2.75 -1.60
N ILE A 113 -16.27 1.66 -2.18
CA ILE A 113 -17.58 1.06 -1.91
C ILE A 113 -17.32 -0.10 -0.93
N PRO A 114 -17.69 0.00 0.35
CA PRO A 114 -17.35 -1.00 1.37
C PRO A 114 -18.26 -2.22 1.31
N LYS A 115 -18.32 -2.85 0.15
CA LYS A 115 -19.11 -4.05 -0.15
C LYS A 115 -18.32 -4.97 -1.06
N ILE A 116 -18.44 -6.29 -0.87
CA ILE A 116 -17.93 -7.29 -1.80
C ILE A 116 -18.86 -7.27 -3.01
N LEU A 117 -18.37 -6.78 -4.14
CA LEU A 117 -19.12 -6.68 -5.40
C LEU A 117 -18.52 -7.53 -6.52
N TYR A 118 -17.39 -8.16 -6.27
CA TYR A 118 -16.62 -8.92 -7.25
C TYR A 118 -16.14 -10.25 -6.66
N HIS A 119 -16.25 -11.31 -7.47
CA HIS A 119 -15.84 -12.65 -7.10
C HIS A 119 -14.79 -13.15 -8.10
N TRP A 120 -13.54 -13.21 -7.68
CA TRP A 120 -12.43 -13.68 -8.48
C TRP A 120 -12.44 -15.21 -8.55
N ARG A 121 -12.56 -15.75 -9.75
CA ARG A 121 -12.61 -17.20 -9.93
C ARG A 121 -11.25 -17.85 -9.76
N MET A 122 -11.20 -18.80 -8.85
CA MET A 122 -10.02 -19.65 -8.66
C MET A 122 -10.02 -20.77 -9.74
N HIS A 123 -9.02 -20.79 -10.60
CA HIS A 123 -8.82 -21.88 -11.55
C HIS A 123 -7.34 -22.27 -11.63
N GLU A 124 -7.05 -23.52 -11.97
CA GLU A 124 -5.69 -24.11 -11.96
C GLU A 124 -4.71 -23.41 -12.92
N GLN A 125 -5.21 -22.75 -13.96
CA GLN A 125 -4.41 -22.02 -14.94
C GLN A 125 -4.31 -20.50 -14.64
N SER A 126 -4.86 -20.05 -13.52
CA SER A 126 -4.75 -18.64 -13.17
C SER A 126 -3.28 -18.27 -12.94
N THR A 127 -2.90 -17.08 -13.37
CA THR A 127 -1.56 -16.49 -13.13
C THR A 127 -1.15 -16.56 -11.65
N ALA A 128 -2.10 -16.86 -10.76
CA ALA A 128 -1.86 -17.12 -9.35
C ALA A 128 -1.07 -18.42 -9.05
N MET A 129 -0.93 -19.37 -9.99
CA MET A 129 -0.35 -20.70 -9.75
C MET A 129 0.94 -21.01 -10.54
N ASN A 130 1.32 -20.20 -11.52
CA ASN A 130 2.50 -20.45 -12.36
C ASN A 130 3.63 -19.47 -12.00
N GLU A 131 4.70 -19.96 -11.34
CA GLU A 131 5.81 -19.11 -10.85
C GLU A 131 6.59 -18.41 -11.96
N ASP A 132 6.85 -19.11 -13.08
CA ASP A 132 7.61 -18.55 -14.22
C ASP A 132 6.82 -17.51 -15.02
N ALA A 133 5.48 -17.63 -15.08
CA ALA A 133 4.62 -16.63 -15.72
C ALA A 133 4.44 -15.35 -14.89
N LYS A 134 4.91 -15.33 -13.65
CA LYS A 134 4.74 -14.21 -12.70
C LYS A 134 5.87 -13.19 -12.77
N ASP A 135 7.09 -13.63 -13.06
CA ASP A 135 8.25 -12.74 -12.99
C ASP A 135 8.14 -11.57 -13.97
N TYR A 136 7.69 -11.81 -15.22
CA TYR A 136 7.51 -10.72 -16.18
C TYR A 136 6.40 -9.76 -15.77
N ALA A 137 5.29 -10.26 -15.19
CA ALA A 137 4.18 -9.43 -14.74
C ALA A 137 4.61 -8.51 -13.58
N PHE A 138 5.36 -9.05 -12.62
CA PHE A 138 5.86 -8.25 -11.50
C PHE A 138 6.92 -7.25 -11.93
N LEU A 139 7.77 -7.60 -12.91
CA LEU A 139 8.72 -6.66 -13.50
C LEU A 139 8.01 -5.54 -14.27
N SER A 140 6.92 -5.85 -14.97
CA SER A 140 6.05 -4.82 -15.58
C SER A 140 5.47 -3.87 -14.54
N GLY A 141 5.12 -4.38 -13.35
CA GLY A 141 4.67 -3.56 -12.22
C GLY A 141 5.77 -2.65 -11.66
N VAL A 142 7.02 -3.14 -11.56
CA VAL A 142 8.17 -2.30 -11.19
C VAL A 142 8.36 -1.18 -12.20
N LYS A 143 8.33 -1.51 -13.51
CA LYS A 143 8.40 -0.53 -14.58
C LYS A 143 7.31 0.53 -14.50
N ALA A 144 6.06 0.12 -14.24
CA ALA A 144 4.92 1.04 -14.11
C ALA A 144 5.12 2.01 -12.92
N LEU A 145 5.66 1.53 -11.81
CA LEU A 145 5.99 2.34 -10.64
C LEU A 145 7.14 3.32 -10.92
N ASP A 146 8.24 2.87 -11.52
CA ASP A 146 9.38 3.73 -11.84
C ASP A 146 8.97 4.84 -12.82
N GLU A 147 8.16 4.54 -13.84
CA GLU A 147 7.60 5.56 -14.73
C GLU A 147 6.63 6.50 -14.01
N THR A 148 5.86 6.01 -13.02
CA THR A 148 5.01 6.85 -12.15
C THR A 148 5.86 7.85 -11.36
N PHE A 149 6.98 7.41 -10.79
CA PHE A 149 7.89 8.31 -10.07
C PHE A 149 8.49 9.36 -10.98
N GLN A 150 8.89 9.00 -12.20
CA GLN A 150 9.36 9.95 -13.19
C GLN A 150 8.30 11.01 -13.54
N ARG A 151 7.06 10.59 -13.83
CA ARG A 151 5.96 11.52 -14.15
C ARG A 151 5.62 12.46 -12.99
N ARG A 152 5.69 11.95 -11.73
CA ARG A 152 5.43 12.74 -10.53
C ARG A 152 6.63 13.56 -10.03
N GLY A 153 7.80 13.43 -10.66
CA GLY A 153 9.04 14.08 -10.18
C GLY A 153 9.48 13.58 -8.79
N ILE A 154 9.19 12.32 -8.46
CA ILE A 154 9.55 11.68 -7.18
C ILE A 154 10.86 10.93 -7.41
N ASP A 155 11.90 11.26 -6.62
CA ASP A 155 13.16 10.53 -6.63
C ASP A 155 13.00 9.26 -5.75
N ALA A 156 12.56 8.19 -6.39
CA ALA A 156 12.33 6.90 -5.77
C ALA A 156 12.57 5.76 -6.77
N LYS A 157 12.78 4.55 -6.24
CA LYS A 157 12.96 3.32 -7.01
C LYS A 157 12.09 2.21 -6.45
N ALA A 158 11.39 1.49 -7.33
CA ALA A 158 10.65 0.29 -6.98
C ALA A 158 11.52 -0.96 -7.12
N THR A 159 11.33 -1.91 -6.22
CA THR A 159 11.93 -3.25 -6.29
C THR A 159 10.91 -4.29 -5.82
N LEU A 160 11.03 -5.52 -6.33
CA LEU A 160 10.21 -6.62 -5.85
C LEU A 160 10.56 -6.96 -4.39
N GLN A 161 9.54 -7.19 -3.58
CA GLN A 161 9.76 -7.67 -2.23
C GLN A 161 10.01 -9.17 -2.23
N LYS A 162 11.20 -9.60 -1.80
CA LYS A 162 11.58 -11.02 -1.76
C LYS A 162 10.56 -11.85 -0.97
N GLY A 163 10.07 -12.95 -1.57
CA GLY A 163 9.13 -13.87 -0.97
C GLY A 163 7.69 -13.36 -0.84
N LYS A 164 7.36 -12.21 -1.44
CA LYS A 164 6.01 -11.64 -1.47
C LYS A 164 5.63 -11.20 -2.89
N PRO A 165 5.18 -12.13 -3.74
CA PRO A 165 4.75 -11.81 -5.11
C PRO A 165 3.68 -10.71 -5.13
N GLY A 166 3.80 -9.77 -6.07
CA GLY A 166 2.87 -8.63 -6.20
C GLY A 166 3.03 -7.53 -5.15
N PHE A 167 4.07 -7.62 -4.28
CA PHE A 167 4.44 -6.55 -3.38
C PHE A 167 5.73 -5.87 -3.83
N TYR A 168 5.73 -4.56 -3.76
CA TYR A 168 6.84 -3.70 -4.15
C TYR A 168 7.38 -2.95 -2.94
N ARG A 169 8.69 -2.87 -2.85
CA ARG A 169 9.38 -2.00 -1.90
C ARG A 169 9.77 -0.72 -2.63
N ILE A 170 9.29 0.40 -2.11
CA ILE A 170 9.63 1.72 -2.64
C ILE A 170 10.75 2.30 -1.77
N GLN A 171 11.84 2.68 -2.41
CA GLN A 171 12.97 3.32 -1.77
C GLN A 171 13.05 4.76 -2.28
N TYR A 172 12.71 5.70 -1.40
CA TYR A 172 12.80 7.13 -1.67
C TYR A 172 14.22 7.64 -1.42
N ALA A 173 14.72 8.51 -2.27
CA ALA A 173 15.92 9.27 -1.99
C ALA A 173 15.60 10.37 -0.96
N LEU A 174 16.41 10.47 0.07
CA LEU A 174 16.27 11.52 1.06
C LEU A 174 16.84 12.82 0.53
N LYS A 175 16.03 13.88 0.49
CA LYS A 175 16.48 15.23 0.08
C LYS A 175 17.30 15.92 1.18
N SER A 176 17.13 15.50 2.41
CA SER A 176 17.84 15.99 3.61
C SER A 176 17.74 14.95 4.71
N GLU A 177 18.54 15.10 5.74
CA GLU A 177 18.50 14.25 6.92
C GLU A 177 18.05 15.07 8.14
N PRO A 178 16.74 15.36 8.28
CA PRO A 178 16.23 16.09 9.44
C PRO A 178 16.43 15.29 10.71
N LYS A 179 16.62 15.97 11.86
CA LYS A 179 16.72 15.29 13.15
C LYS A 179 15.37 14.68 13.54
N VAL A 180 15.36 13.39 13.88
CA VAL A 180 14.17 12.65 14.31
C VAL A 180 14.22 12.43 15.80
N SER A 181 13.22 12.88 16.56
CA SER A 181 13.09 12.58 17.98
C SER A 181 12.19 11.36 18.17
N ILE A 182 12.74 10.27 18.73
CA ILE A 182 12.01 9.06 19.09
C ILE A 182 11.57 9.18 20.54
N ILE A 183 10.28 9.40 20.76
CA ILE A 183 9.71 9.60 22.10
C ILE A 183 9.24 8.26 22.65
N ILE A 184 9.79 7.83 23.79
CA ILE A 184 9.49 6.55 24.43
C ILE A 184 9.02 6.78 25.85
N PRO A 185 7.74 6.58 26.16
CA PRO A 185 7.28 6.56 27.56
C PRO A 185 7.71 5.25 28.23
N THR A 186 8.14 5.32 29.48
CA THR A 186 8.49 4.15 30.27
C THR A 186 7.91 4.21 31.66
N TYR A 187 7.52 3.06 32.17
CA TYR A 187 7.24 2.81 33.57
C TYR A 187 7.87 1.48 33.96
N ASN A 188 8.99 1.53 34.74
CA ASN A 188 9.76 0.37 35.14
C ASN A 188 10.19 -0.50 33.93
N ASN A 189 10.44 -1.82 34.16
CA ASN A 189 10.74 -2.84 33.15
C ASN A 189 12.03 -2.58 32.37
N ALA A 190 13.15 -2.45 33.09
CA ALA A 190 14.48 -2.22 32.54
C ALA A 190 14.88 -3.21 31.44
N ALA A 191 14.47 -4.48 31.54
CA ALA A 191 14.84 -5.51 30.55
C ALA A 191 14.21 -5.26 29.18
N VAL A 192 12.90 -4.97 29.14
CA VAL A 192 12.19 -4.70 27.90
C VAL A 192 12.69 -3.40 27.26
N LEU A 193 12.86 -2.35 28.09
CA LEU A 193 13.37 -1.08 27.60
C LEU A 193 14.80 -1.21 27.05
N THR A 194 15.65 -2.02 27.68
CA THR A 194 17.01 -2.30 27.18
C THR A 194 16.98 -2.93 25.80
N THR A 195 16.11 -3.91 25.58
CA THR A 195 15.94 -4.51 24.26
C THR A 195 15.48 -3.48 23.22
N CYS A 196 14.55 -2.59 23.59
CA CYS A 196 14.06 -1.53 22.72
C CYS A 196 15.20 -0.56 22.35
N ILE A 197 15.87 0.03 23.34
CA ILE A 197 16.93 1.03 23.13
C ILE A 197 18.10 0.45 22.32
N ASN A 198 18.58 -0.74 22.67
CA ASN A 198 19.66 -1.39 21.94
C ASN A 198 19.24 -1.63 20.48
N SER A 199 18.02 -2.10 20.23
CA SER A 199 17.54 -2.33 18.86
C SER A 199 17.54 -1.07 18.00
N ILE A 200 17.22 0.08 18.59
CA ILE A 200 17.22 1.36 17.87
C ILE A 200 18.66 1.75 17.50
N PHE A 201 19.60 1.73 18.43
CA PHE A 201 20.98 2.12 18.15
C PHE A 201 21.73 1.15 17.25
N GLU A 202 21.50 -0.16 17.41
CA GLU A 202 22.18 -1.21 16.63
C GLU A 202 21.65 -1.35 15.20
N ARG A 203 20.33 -1.21 15.01
CA ARG A 203 19.68 -1.55 13.73
C ARG A 203 19.32 -0.34 12.87
N THR A 204 19.21 0.86 13.45
CA THR A 204 18.83 2.06 12.71
C THR A 204 19.97 2.54 11.83
N LEU A 205 19.76 2.56 10.53
CA LEU A 205 20.75 3.06 9.57
C LEU A 205 20.80 4.59 9.54
N TYR A 206 19.65 5.23 9.71
CA TYR A 206 19.53 6.69 9.80
C TYR A 206 20.24 7.19 11.06
N LYS A 207 21.12 8.19 10.93
CA LYS A 207 22.01 8.60 12.04
C LYS A 207 21.59 9.86 12.76
N ASN A 208 20.82 10.74 12.11
CA ASN A 208 20.40 12.00 12.70
C ASN A 208 19.09 11.83 13.52
N PHE A 209 19.18 11.12 14.63
CA PHE A 209 18.07 10.94 15.56
C PHE A 209 18.49 11.13 17.01
N GLU A 210 17.52 11.33 17.88
CA GLU A 210 17.67 11.25 19.33
C GLU A 210 16.55 10.42 19.93
N ILE A 211 16.80 9.84 21.11
CA ILE A 211 15.79 9.21 21.95
C ILE A 211 15.46 10.17 23.10
N VAL A 212 14.18 10.43 23.27
CA VAL A 212 13.63 11.18 24.41
C VAL A 212 12.83 10.19 25.25
N LEU A 213 13.44 9.71 26.33
CA LEU A 213 12.81 8.81 27.28
C LEU A 213 11.96 9.62 28.27
N ILE A 214 10.66 9.35 28.33
CA ILE A 214 9.73 9.96 29.28
C ILE A 214 9.54 9.00 30.45
N ASN A 215 10.07 9.36 31.62
CA ASN A 215 9.90 8.56 32.83
C ASN A 215 8.54 8.83 33.49
N ASN A 216 7.66 7.83 33.46
CA ASN A 216 6.36 7.93 34.11
C ASN A 216 6.40 7.39 35.55
N ASN A 217 7.12 8.09 36.46
CA ASN A 217 7.25 7.74 37.88
C ASN A 217 7.74 6.29 38.13
N SER A 218 8.76 5.84 37.40
CA SER A 218 9.41 4.56 37.67
C SER A 218 10.10 4.54 39.02
N THR A 219 10.13 3.35 39.63
CA THR A 219 10.76 3.11 40.93
C THR A 219 11.82 1.99 40.87
N GLU A 220 11.99 1.35 39.72
CA GLU A 220 12.92 0.22 39.52
C GLU A 220 14.37 0.76 39.43
N GLU A 221 15.19 0.38 40.39
CA GLU A 221 16.58 0.84 40.51
C GLU A 221 17.43 0.44 39.29
N ALA A 222 17.22 -0.79 38.79
CA ALA A 222 17.89 -1.30 37.58
C ALA A 222 17.62 -0.44 36.33
N LEU A 223 16.41 0.15 36.22
CA LEU A 223 16.08 1.05 35.13
C LEU A 223 16.94 2.32 35.17
N PHE A 224 17.09 2.93 36.35
CA PHE A 224 17.91 4.14 36.49
C PHE A 224 19.40 3.88 36.25
N GLU A 225 19.89 2.70 36.57
CA GLU A 225 21.25 2.28 36.20
C GLU A 225 21.40 2.17 34.66
N CYS A 226 20.45 1.56 33.98
CA CYS A 226 20.44 1.51 32.52
C CYS A 226 20.41 2.91 31.89
N ILE A 227 19.56 3.80 32.40
CA ILE A 227 19.45 5.19 31.91
C ILE A 227 20.80 5.91 32.02
N LYS A 228 21.48 5.81 33.16
CA LYS A 228 22.82 6.40 33.34
C LYS A 228 23.84 5.87 32.34
N LYS A 229 23.82 4.55 32.07
CA LYS A 229 24.69 3.93 31.06
C LYS A 229 24.38 4.48 29.65
N TRP A 230 23.10 4.60 29.26
CA TRP A 230 22.73 5.12 27.95
C TRP A 230 23.07 6.61 27.80
N GLN A 231 22.85 7.44 28.83
CA GLN A 231 23.28 8.84 28.83
C GLN A 231 24.79 8.97 28.64
N ALA A 232 25.58 8.13 29.30
CA ALA A 232 27.02 8.12 29.13
C ALA A 232 27.48 7.59 27.76
N ALA A 233 26.80 6.60 27.22
CA ALA A 233 27.14 5.97 25.93
C ALA A 233 26.73 6.79 24.71
N TYR A 234 25.57 7.45 24.76
CA TYR A 234 24.94 8.06 23.59
C TYR A 234 24.89 9.61 23.65
N GLY A 235 25.24 10.21 24.77
CA GLY A 235 25.35 11.66 24.93
C GLY A 235 24.08 12.41 24.48
N ASP A 236 24.24 13.35 23.55
CA ASP A 236 23.14 14.20 23.03
C ASP A 236 22.08 13.42 22.24
N GLN A 237 22.34 12.16 21.91
CA GLN A 237 21.35 11.30 21.25
C GLN A 237 20.39 10.61 22.24
N PHE A 238 20.58 10.77 23.55
CA PHE A 238 19.71 10.16 24.56
C PHE A 238 19.40 11.14 25.68
N ARG A 239 18.11 11.49 25.83
CA ARG A 239 17.65 12.39 26.90
C ARG A 239 16.57 11.74 27.74
N LEU A 240 16.59 12.01 29.04
CA LEU A 240 15.56 11.67 30.00
C LEU A 240 14.73 12.90 30.35
N LEU A 241 13.40 12.79 30.33
CA LEU A 241 12.43 13.78 30.82
C LEU A 241 11.52 13.15 31.88
#